data_207e55c3f6c9df9e44a0dbe8497a9698
#
_entry.id   207e55c3f6c9df9e44a0dbe8497a9698
#
_cell.length_a   1.000
_cell.length_b   1.000
_cell.length_c   1.000
_cell.angle_alpha   90.00
_cell.angle_beta   90.00
_cell.angle_gamma   90.00
#
_symmetry.space_group_name_H-M   'P 1'
#
loop_
_entity.id
_entity.type
_entity.pdbx_description
1 polymer ?
#
loop_
_entity_poly.entity_id
_entity_poly.type
_entity_poly.pdbx_seq_one_letter_code
_entity_poly.pdbx_strand_id
1 'polypeptide(L)'
;MTAVRKSRTSGAVVAAALGLTLLTGCGSSDAAAVPDGWGTLDTKSVSVGYPENKGYKEQSAADRNKNNAAVALKEEGGLRTGMVSVQLDFATGIDDAGEAASAAGAGIGLGATRKGTTDVRLAGEESAREARRIDYEFTSSGKEQTPASGTRMTGVVVAGVDSKHVPFAVRINAVKGTLSAGDLDAFVDSISVK
;
A
#
# COMPACT_ATOMS: atom_id res chain seq x y z
N MET A 1 86.92 2.87 13.49
CA MET A 1 86.77 4.12 14.25
C MET A 1 85.64 4.91 13.67
N THR A 2 84.74 5.24 14.47
CA THR A 2 83.86 6.38 14.44
C THR A 2 82.39 6.06 14.51
N ALA A 3 81.80 6.61 15.48
CA ALA A 3 80.63 6.40 16.28
C ALA A 3 79.26 6.59 15.58
N VAL A 4 78.34 5.76 16.10
CA VAL A 4 76.91 5.81 15.98
C VAL A 4 76.28 7.04 16.64
N ARG A 5 75.28 7.66 16.00
CA ARG A 5 74.33 8.53 16.71
C ARG A 5 72.90 8.09 16.43
N LYS A 6 72.27 7.58 17.49
CA LYS A 6 70.84 7.34 17.59
C LYS A 6 70.04 8.66 17.55
N SER A 7 69.09 8.75 16.73
CA SER A 7 68.02 9.77 16.85
C SER A 7 66.68 9.05 17.10
N ARG A 8 66.10 9.29 18.26
CA ARG A 8 64.73 8.88 18.65
C ARG A 8 63.82 10.01 18.23
N THR A 9 62.89 9.73 17.37
CA THR A 9 61.74 10.59 17.11
C THR A 9 60.51 9.92 17.66
N SER A 10 59.95 10.52 18.70
CA SER A 10 58.67 10.16 19.30
C SER A 10 57.54 10.63 18.36
N GLY A 11 56.81 9.70 17.80
CA GLY A 11 55.58 9.99 17.05
C GLY A 11 54.40 10.04 18.03
N ALA A 12 53.76 11.17 18.11
CA ALA A 12 52.52 11.36 18.84
C ALA A 12 51.36 10.68 18.10
N VAL A 13 50.70 9.76 18.78
CA VAL A 13 49.45 9.15 18.30
C VAL A 13 48.33 10.11 18.65
N VAL A 14 47.77 10.75 17.63
CA VAL A 14 46.49 11.50 17.74
C VAL A 14 45.36 10.51 17.56
N ALA A 15 44.72 10.15 18.65
CA ALA A 15 43.47 9.40 18.64
C ALA A 15 42.31 10.35 18.23
N ALA A 16 41.90 10.30 17.00
CA ALA A 16 40.68 10.95 16.55
C ALA A 16 39.49 10.11 17.03
N ALA A 17 38.84 10.55 18.10
CA ALA A 17 37.55 10.02 18.52
C ALA A 17 36.48 10.50 17.55
N LEU A 18 36.05 9.63 16.62
CA LEU A 18 34.85 9.82 15.84
C LEU A 18 33.65 9.65 16.76
N GLY A 19 33.09 10.77 17.20
CA GLY A 19 31.81 10.81 17.88
C GLY A 19 30.69 10.39 16.87
N LEU A 20 30.23 9.15 16.94
CA LEU A 20 28.94 8.77 16.38
C LEU A 20 27.85 9.50 17.18
N THR A 21 27.41 10.63 16.70
CA THR A 21 26.13 11.20 17.11
C THR A 21 25.03 10.29 16.56
N LEU A 22 24.57 9.36 17.38
CA LEU A 22 23.28 8.70 17.19
C LEU A 22 22.21 9.79 17.30
N LEU A 23 21.81 10.33 16.17
CA LEU A 23 20.55 11.05 16.06
C LEU A 23 19.43 10.02 16.29
N THR A 24 19.11 9.80 17.57
CA THR A 24 17.83 9.22 17.94
C THR A 24 16.78 10.27 17.62
N GLY A 25 16.42 10.39 16.36
CA GLY A 25 15.20 11.03 15.95
C GLY A 25 14.03 10.18 16.48
N CYS A 26 13.54 10.49 17.68
CA CYS A 26 12.19 10.16 18.08
C CYS A 26 11.22 11.01 17.24
N GLY A 27 11.10 10.67 15.96
CA GLY A 27 9.92 10.91 15.18
C GLY A 27 9.32 9.53 15.04
N SER A 28 8.21 9.26 15.73
CA SER A 28 7.32 8.18 15.35
C SER A 28 6.86 8.50 13.92
N SER A 29 7.63 8.07 12.93
CA SER A 29 7.20 8.14 11.55
C SER A 29 6.13 7.06 11.40
N ASP A 30 4.89 7.49 11.57
CA ASP A 30 3.71 6.73 11.19
C ASP A 30 3.60 6.63 9.65
N ALA A 31 4.75 6.60 8.98
CA ALA A 31 4.84 6.41 7.55
C ALA A 31 4.48 4.96 7.20
N ALA A 32 3.68 4.80 6.17
CA ALA A 32 3.35 3.49 5.64
C ALA A 32 4.61 2.75 5.19
N ALA A 33 4.68 1.46 5.47
CA ALA A 33 5.77 0.60 5.04
C ALA A 33 5.54 0.18 3.58
N VAL A 34 6.05 0.97 2.63
CA VAL A 34 6.05 0.59 1.21
C VAL A 34 7.26 -0.29 0.93
N PRO A 35 7.09 -1.56 0.51
CA PRO A 35 8.20 -2.46 0.23
C PRO A 35 9.10 -1.98 -0.91
N ASP A 36 10.36 -2.42 -0.92
CA ASP A 36 11.29 -2.14 -2.00
C ASP A 36 10.78 -2.66 -3.36
N GLY A 37 10.91 -1.86 -4.40
CA GLY A 37 10.43 -2.17 -5.75
C GLY A 37 8.92 -2.02 -5.94
N TRP A 38 8.26 -1.34 -5.02
CA TRP A 38 6.86 -0.93 -5.16
C TRP A 38 6.77 0.53 -5.60
N GLY A 39 5.79 0.84 -6.44
CA GLY A 39 5.32 2.20 -6.70
C GLY A 39 4.26 2.62 -5.69
N THR A 40 3.79 3.85 -5.78
CA THR A 40 2.74 4.40 -4.89
C THR A 40 1.67 5.09 -5.69
N LEU A 41 0.41 4.67 -5.53
CA LEU A 41 -0.74 5.45 -5.95
C LEU A 41 -0.99 6.53 -4.91
N ASP A 42 -0.87 7.78 -5.30
CA ASP A 42 -1.06 8.93 -4.41
C ASP A 42 -2.32 9.72 -4.78
N THR A 43 -3.14 10.04 -3.75
CA THR A 43 -4.36 10.82 -3.91
C THR A 43 -4.44 11.93 -2.86
N LYS A 44 -5.47 12.76 -2.89
CA LYS A 44 -5.67 13.82 -1.90
C LYS A 44 -5.96 13.32 -0.48
N SER A 45 -6.50 12.11 -0.32
CA SER A 45 -6.97 11.54 0.97
C SER A 45 -6.14 10.37 1.44
N VAL A 46 -5.61 9.54 0.52
CA VAL A 46 -4.92 8.31 0.86
C VAL A 46 -3.87 7.97 -0.18
N SER A 47 -2.77 7.35 0.25
CA SER A 47 -1.80 6.71 -0.63
C SER A 47 -1.75 5.21 -0.37
N VAL A 48 -1.37 4.42 -1.38
CA VAL A 48 -1.19 2.96 -1.27
C VAL A 48 -0.09 2.47 -2.20
N GLY A 49 0.75 1.57 -1.72
CA GLY A 49 1.77 0.91 -2.53
C GLY A 49 1.19 -0.08 -3.52
N TYR A 50 1.91 -0.32 -4.63
CA TYR A 50 1.62 -1.40 -5.58
C TYR A 50 2.91 -2.02 -6.11
N PRO A 51 2.98 -3.36 -6.32
CA PRO A 51 4.22 -4.07 -6.65
C PRO A 51 4.60 -3.92 -8.14
N GLU A 52 5.37 -2.88 -8.49
CA GLU A 52 5.93 -2.71 -9.83
C GLU A 52 6.77 -3.92 -10.24
N ASN A 53 7.54 -4.49 -9.29
CA ASN A 53 8.34 -5.69 -9.48
C ASN A 53 7.52 -6.96 -9.80
N LYS A 54 6.19 -6.93 -9.58
CA LYS A 54 5.25 -7.99 -9.99
C LYS A 54 4.44 -7.61 -11.23
N GLY A 55 4.81 -6.53 -11.93
CA GLY A 55 4.22 -6.11 -13.20
C GLY A 55 2.97 -5.23 -13.10
N TYR A 56 2.67 -4.69 -11.92
CA TYR A 56 1.65 -3.65 -11.80
C TYR A 56 2.16 -2.34 -12.37
N LYS A 57 1.28 -1.59 -13.05
CA LYS A 57 1.58 -0.28 -13.64
C LYS A 57 0.45 0.69 -13.36
N GLU A 58 0.81 1.89 -12.91
CA GLU A 58 -0.17 2.96 -12.72
C GLU A 58 -0.79 3.36 -14.05
N GLN A 59 -2.10 3.62 -14.03
CA GLN A 59 -2.88 4.07 -15.16
C GLN A 59 -3.00 5.59 -15.17
N SER A 60 -2.87 6.19 -16.36
CA SER A 60 -3.11 7.61 -16.51
C SER A 60 -4.56 7.98 -16.17
N ALA A 61 -4.82 9.25 -15.90
CA ALA A 61 -6.19 9.73 -15.63
C ALA A 61 -7.16 9.48 -16.80
N ALA A 62 -6.64 9.44 -18.03
CA ALA A 62 -7.45 9.20 -19.24
C ALA A 62 -7.85 7.73 -19.40
N ASP A 63 -7.04 6.81 -18.86
CA ASP A 63 -7.22 5.36 -19.09
C ASP A 63 -8.00 4.69 -17.95
N ARG A 64 -8.20 5.36 -16.82
CA ARG A 64 -8.91 4.81 -15.67
C ARG A 64 -10.40 5.18 -15.68
N ASN A 65 -11.21 4.31 -15.05
CA ASN A 65 -12.63 4.63 -14.81
C ASN A 65 -12.73 5.90 -13.94
N LYS A 66 -13.66 6.80 -14.30
CA LYS A 66 -13.90 8.08 -13.61
C LYS A 66 -14.20 7.97 -12.12
N ASN A 67 -14.66 6.81 -11.66
CA ASN A 67 -14.95 6.56 -10.24
C ASN A 67 -13.69 6.23 -9.43
N ASN A 68 -12.55 6.03 -10.08
CA ASN A 68 -11.29 5.75 -9.42
C ASN A 68 -10.41 6.99 -9.41
N ALA A 69 -9.97 7.41 -8.23
CA ALA A 69 -9.02 8.50 -8.06
C ALA A 69 -7.60 8.09 -8.52
N ALA A 70 -7.23 6.81 -8.33
CA ALA A 70 -5.99 6.23 -8.81
C ALA A 70 -6.17 4.72 -9.08
N VAL A 71 -5.40 4.16 -10.00
CA VAL A 71 -5.45 2.73 -10.36
C VAL A 71 -4.06 2.26 -10.78
N ALA A 72 -3.64 1.08 -10.33
CA ALA A 72 -2.56 0.30 -10.92
C ALA A 72 -3.10 -1.05 -11.39
N LEU A 73 -2.73 -1.47 -12.60
CA LEU A 73 -3.17 -2.72 -13.21
C LEU A 73 -1.97 -3.65 -13.45
N LYS A 74 -2.19 -4.94 -13.25
CA LYS A 74 -1.32 -5.99 -13.76
C LYS A 74 -2.01 -6.65 -14.94
N GLU A 75 -1.32 -6.68 -16.07
CA GLU A 75 -1.82 -7.29 -17.30
C GLU A 75 -0.89 -8.45 -17.74
N GLU A 76 -1.49 -9.56 -18.09
CA GLU A 76 -0.79 -10.73 -18.64
C GLU A 76 -1.56 -11.23 -19.87
N GLY A 77 -0.90 -11.29 -21.03
CA GLY A 77 -1.54 -11.69 -22.27
C GLY A 77 -2.72 -10.81 -22.70
N GLY A 78 -2.69 -9.51 -22.36
CA GLY A 78 -3.79 -8.57 -22.65
C GLY A 78 -5.00 -8.69 -21.70
N LEU A 79 -4.87 -9.51 -20.64
CA LEU A 79 -5.92 -9.66 -19.63
C LEU A 79 -5.49 -9.01 -18.31
N ARG A 80 -6.41 -8.34 -17.63
CA ARG A 80 -6.20 -7.69 -16.32
C ARG A 80 -6.26 -8.73 -15.21
N THR A 81 -5.09 -9.26 -14.84
CA THR A 81 -4.95 -10.31 -13.82
C THR A 81 -4.80 -9.77 -12.40
N GLY A 82 -4.55 -8.48 -12.24
CA GLY A 82 -4.47 -7.80 -10.96
C GLY A 82 -4.86 -6.33 -11.05
N MET A 83 -5.38 -5.78 -9.96
CA MET A 83 -5.78 -4.37 -9.85
C MET A 83 -5.60 -3.88 -8.41
N VAL A 84 -5.06 -2.68 -8.28
CA VAL A 84 -5.16 -1.84 -7.07
C VAL A 84 -5.86 -0.55 -7.48
N SER A 85 -6.91 -0.16 -6.78
CA SER A 85 -7.64 1.07 -7.09
C SER A 85 -8.01 1.83 -5.82
N VAL A 86 -8.03 3.15 -5.91
CA VAL A 86 -8.48 4.07 -4.88
C VAL A 86 -9.73 4.78 -5.35
N GLN A 87 -10.78 4.73 -4.55
CA GLN A 87 -12.01 5.48 -4.73
C GLN A 87 -12.13 6.48 -3.58
N LEU A 88 -12.52 7.70 -3.88
CA LEU A 88 -12.74 8.78 -2.92
C LEU A 88 -14.16 9.30 -3.07
N ASP A 89 -14.74 9.75 -1.97
CA ASP A 89 -16.07 10.38 -1.96
C ASP A 89 -17.12 9.52 -2.68
N PHE A 90 -17.03 8.19 -2.44
CA PHE A 90 -17.80 7.18 -3.17
C PHE A 90 -19.24 6.99 -2.63
N ALA A 91 -19.55 7.58 -1.49
CA ALA A 91 -20.88 7.60 -0.89
C ALA A 91 -21.03 8.82 0.05
N THR A 92 -22.27 9.25 0.29
CA THR A 92 -22.61 10.38 1.15
C THR A 92 -23.12 9.92 2.51
N GLY A 93 -22.96 10.77 3.55
CA GLY A 93 -23.44 10.48 4.91
C GLY A 93 -22.63 9.35 5.56
N ILE A 94 -21.33 9.33 5.30
CA ILE A 94 -20.37 8.39 5.90
C ILE A 94 -19.49 9.19 6.85
N ASP A 95 -19.54 8.85 8.13
CA ASP A 95 -18.81 9.55 9.17
C ASP A 95 -17.74 8.68 9.86
N ASP A 96 -17.76 7.35 9.64
CA ASP A 96 -16.82 6.42 10.26
C ASP A 96 -16.36 5.26 9.34
N ALA A 97 -15.36 4.52 9.79
CA ALA A 97 -14.80 3.38 9.07
C ALA A 97 -15.79 2.22 8.88
N GLY A 98 -16.74 2.04 9.81
CA GLY A 98 -17.76 1.00 9.72
C GLY A 98 -18.75 1.27 8.60
N GLU A 99 -19.22 2.49 8.49
CA GLU A 99 -20.10 2.96 7.43
C GLU A 99 -19.40 2.96 6.08
N ALA A 100 -18.13 3.43 6.04
CA ALA A 100 -17.30 3.38 4.84
C ALA A 100 -17.13 1.94 4.33
N ALA A 101 -16.82 0.99 5.22
CA ALA A 101 -16.69 -0.41 4.86
C ALA A 101 -18.02 -1.05 4.43
N SER A 102 -19.13 -0.67 5.04
CA SER A 102 -20.46 -1.13 4.65
C SER A 102 -20.79 -0.69 3.23
N ALA A 103 -20.59 0.59 2.92
CA ALA A 103 -20.85 1.16 1.59
C ALA A 103 -19.89 0.59 0.52
N ALA A 104 -18.58 0.51 0.81
CA ALA A 104 -17.60 -0.09 -0.08
C ALA A 104 -17.87 -1.58 -0.31
N GLY A 105 -18.32 -2.29 0.74
CA GLY A 105 -18.70 -3.69 0.70
C GLY A 105 -19.93 -3.98 -0.16
N ALA A 106 -20.86 -3.04 -0.28
CA ALA A 106 -21.99 -3.15 -1.22
C ALA A 106 -21.54 -3.16 -2.69
N GLY A 107 -20.40 -2.54 -2.99
CA GLY A 107 -19.75 -2.58 -4.31
C GLY A 107 -19.00 -3.89 -4.61
N ILE A 108 -18.93 -4.83 -3.67
CA ILE A 108 -18.46 -6.20 -3.93
C ILE A 108 -19.57 -6.91 -4.69
N GLY A 109 -19.31 -7.27 -5.96
CA GLY A 109 -20.33 -7.76 -6.90
C GLY A 109 -21.16 -8.95 -6.38
N LEU A 110 -22.35 -9.10 -6.94
CA LEU A 110 -23.19 -10.27 -6.70
C LEU A 110 -22.44 -11.55 -7.09
N GLY A 111 -22.49 -12.56 -6.21
CA GLY A 111 -21.76 -13.82 -6.40
C GLY A 111 -20.37 -13.84 -5.75
N ALA A 112 -19.91 -12.76 -5.17
CA ALA A 112 -18.71 -12.78 -4.33
C ALA A 112 -19.04 -13.36 -2.94
N THR A 113 -18.05 -14.05 -2.36
CA THR A 113 -18.13 -14.59 -1.00
C THR A 113 -17.20 -13.81 -0.08
N ARG A 114 -17.76 -13.10 0.89
CA ARG A 114 -16.95 -12.50 1.98
C ARG A 114 -16.32 -13.60 2.82
N LYS A 115 -15.03 -13.43 3.13
CA LYS A 115 -14.25 -14.35 3.97
C LYS A 115 -14.06 -13.84 5.39
N GLY A 116 -13.98 -12.52 5.55
CA GLY A 116 -13.81 -11.87 6.84
C GLY A 116 -13.95 -10.36 6.75
N THR A 117 -14.15 -9.75 7.91
CA THR A 117 -14.06 -8.32 8.12
C THR A 117 -13.29 -8.08 9.41
N THR A 118 -12.26 -7.25 9.36
CA THR A 118 -11.39 -6.93 10.50
C THR A 118 -11.15 -5.44 10.58
N ASP A 119 -11.06 -4.91 11.80
CA ASP A 119 -10.60 -3.55 12.02
C ASP A 119 -9.09 -3.50 11.79
N VAL A 120 -8.62 -2.45 11.12
CA VAL A 120 -7.22 -2.21 10.85
C VAL A 120 -6.86 -0.77 11.21
N ARG A 121 -5.63 -0.57 11.66
CA ARG A 121 -5.09 0.75 11.92
C ARG A 121 -4.05 1.09 10.86
N LEU A 122 -4.32 2.11 10.07
CA LEU A 122 -3.47 2.53 8.96
C LEU A 122 -2.36 3.47 9.44
N ALA A 123 -1.37 3.68 8.59
CA ALA A 123 -0.39 4.75 8.78
C ALA A 123 -0.99 6.13 8.44
N GLY A 124 -0.32 7.21 8.82
CA GLY A 124 -0.71 8.58 8.47
C GLY A 124 -1.33 9.38 9.62
N GLU A 125 -2.31 10.24 9.30
CA GLU A 125 -2.92 11.17 10.24
C GLU A 125 -3.65 10.44 11.37
N GLU A 126 -3.31 10.72 12.64
CA GLU A 126 -3.79 10.00 13.84
C GLU A 126 -5.32 9.92 13.92
N SER A 127 -6.00 11.00 13.56
CA SER A 127 -7.48 11.09 13.62
C SER A 127 -8.19 10.26 12.56
N ALA A 128 -7.48 9.74 11.56
CA ALA A 128 -8.03 9.08 10.38
C ALA A 128 -7.52 7.65 10.15
N ARG A 129 -6.80 7.08 11.14
CA ARG A 129 -6.15 5.77 10.99
C ARG A 129 -7.09 4.58 11.09
N GLU A 130 -8.28 4.76 11.60
CA GLU A 130 -9.23 3.67 11.74
C GLU A 130 -9.84 3.32 10.38
N ALA A 131 -9.74 2.06 10.01
CA ALA A 131 -10.30 1.54 8.78
C ALA A 131 -10.78 0.09 8.99
N ARG A 132 -11.56 -0.41 8.05
CA ARG A 132 -11.96 -1.82 8.00
C ARG A 132 -11.48 -2.49 6.74
N ARG A 133 -10.93 -3.68 6.91
CA ARG A 133 -10.55 -4.61 5.85
C ARG A 133 -11.66 -5.63 5.65
N ILE A 134 -12.05 -5.85 4.39
CA ILE A 134 -12.98 -6.90 3.97
C ILE A 134 -12.25 -7.80 2.99
N ASP A 135 -12.06 -9.07 3.36
CA ASP A 135 -11.53 -10.09 2.48
C ASP A 135 -12.66 -10.82 1.76
N TYR A 136 -12.51 -11.08 0.46
CA TYR A 136 -13.54 -11.75 -0.34
C TYR A 136 -12.94 -12.54 -1.49
N GLU A 137 -13.71 -13.48 -2.00
CA GLU A 137 -13.43 -14.22 -3.22
C GLU A 137 -14.58 -14.05 -4.20
N PHE A 138 -14.27 -14.04 -5.48
CA PHE A 138 -15.25 -13.98 -6.56
C PHE A 138 -14.74 -14.73 -7.79
N THR A 139 -15.59 -14.83 -8.81
CA THR A 139 -15.21 -15.39 -10.11
C THR A 139 -15.23 -14.31 -11.18
N SER A 140 -14.24 -14.33 -12.06
CA SER A 140 -14.19 -13.45 -13.21
C SER A 140 -15.41 -13.69 -14.13
N SER A 141 -15.94 -12.62 -14.71
CA SER A 141 -17.02 -12.70 -15.70
C SER A 141 -16.54 -13.01 -17.11
N GLY A 142 -15.23 -12.90 -17.38
CA GLY A 142 -14.63 -13.03 -18.69
C GLY A 142 -14.92 -11.86 -19.63
N LYS A 143 -15.39 -10.71 -19.10
CA LYS A 143 -15.69 -9.49 -19.86
C LYS A 143 -14.61 -8.44 -19.67
N GLU A 144 -14.55 -7.45 -20.57
CA GLU A 144 -13.73 -6.24 -20.41
C GLU A 144 -12.25 -6.51 -20.10
N GLN A 145 -11.62 -7.41 -20.86
CA GLN A 145 -10.22 -7.81 -20.68
C GLN A 145 -9.94 -8.46 -19.30
N THR A 146 -10.95 -8.98 -18.61
CA THR A 146 -10.74 -9.77 -17.40
C THR A 146 -10.39 -11.22 -17.74
N PRO A 147 -9.78 -12.00 -16.82
CA PRO A 147 -9.55 -13.42 -17.02
C PRO A 147 -10.80 -14.18 -17.44
N ALA A 148 -10.64 -15.35 -18.04
CA ALA A 148 -11.74 -16.17 -18.53
C ALA A 148 -12.86 -16.35 -17.48
N SER A 149 -14.12 -16.43 -17.94
CA SER A 149 -15.27 -16.64 -17.05
C SER A 149 -15.04 -17.85 -16.15
N GLY A 150 -15.36 -17.71 -14.86
CA GLY A 150 -15.14 -18.76 -13.87
C GLY A 150 -13.74 -18.78 -13.24
N THR A 151 -12.77 -17.99 -13.74
CA THR A 151 -11.46 -17.85 -13.07
C THR A 151 -11.66 -17.32 -11.65
N ARG A 152 -11.09 -18.03 -10.66
CA ARG A 152 -11.19 -17.64 -9.25
C ARG A 152 -10.29 -16.42 -8.97
N MET A 153 -10.88 -15.43 -8.34
CA MET A 153 -10.24 -14.18 -7.95
C MET A 153 -10.25 -14.04 -6.42
N THR A 154 -9.24 -13.41 -5.88
CA THR A 154 -9.21 -12.94 -4.49
C THR A 154 -9.28 -11.42 -4.48
N GLY A 155 -9.90 -10.86 -3.45
CA GLY A 155 -9.99 -9.41 -3.28
C GLY A 155 -9.91 -9.00 -1.82
N VAL A 156 -9.42 -7.78 -1.63
CA VAL A 156 -9.41 -7.05 -0.36
C VAL A 156 -9.97 -5.66 -0.61
N VAL A 157 -10.84 -5.19 0.27
CA VAL A 157 -11.23 -3.78 0.36
C VAL A 157 -10.80 -3.27 1.72
N VAL A 158 -10.11 -2.13 1.75
CA VAL A 158 -9.86 -1.36 2.96
C VAL A 158 -10.58 -0.03 2.82
N ALA A 159 -11.46 0.28 3.75
CA ALA A 159 -12.27 1.49 3.69
C ALA A 159 -12.28 2.22 5.04
N GLY A 160 -12.30 3.54 4.98
CA GLY A 160 -12.30 4.45 6.12
C GLY A 160 -12.66 5.86 5.68
N VAL A 161 -12.42 6.81 6.57
CA VAL A 161 -12.55 8.25 6.31
C VAL A 161 -11.21 8.94 6.56
N ASP A 162 -10.90 9.95 5.77
CA ASP A 162 -9.69 10.76 5.97
C ASP A 162 -9.90 11.82 7.07
N SER A 163 -8.87 12.61 7.38
CA SER A 163 -8.92 13.67 8.41
C SER A 163 -9.93 14.79 8.12
N LYS A 164 -10.49 14.82 6.92
CA LYS A 164 -11.53 15.77 6.47
C LYS A 164 -12.90 15.12 6.32
N HIS A 165 -13.07 13.90 6.87
CA HIS A 165 -14.27 13.08 6.73
C HIS A 165 -14.64 12.73 5.28
N VAL A 166 -13.64 12.63 4.38
CA VAL A 166 -13.86 12.15 3.02
C VAL A 166 -13.73 10.62 3.03
N PRO A 167 -14.78 9.87 2.67
CA PRO A 167 -14.70 8.42 2.63
C PRO A 167 -13.77 7.96 1.50
N PHE A 168 -12.91 6.99 1.81
CA PHE A 168 -12.05 6.34 0.85
C PHE A 168 -12.24 4.82 0.85
N ALA A 169 -11.99 4.19 -0.29
CA ALA A 169 -11.89 2.75 -0.42
C ALA A 169 -10.68 2.38 -1.29
N VAL A 170 -9.78 1.58 -0.74
CA VAL A 170 -8.69 0.93 -1.48
C VAL A 170 -9.13 -0.49 -1.78
N ARG A 171 -9.17 -0.85 -3.07
CA ARG A 171 -9.57 -2.18 -3.53
C ARG A 171 -8.42 -2.87 -4.23
N ILE A 172 -8.09 -4.08 -3.78
CA ILE A 172 -7.06 -4.94 -4.35
C ILE A 172 -7.76 -6.19 -4.88
N ASN A 173 -7.59 -6.50 -6.16
CA ASN A 173 -8.10 -7.72 -6.77
C ASN A 173 -6.97 -8.42 -7.53
N ALA A 174 -6.93 -9.76 -7.48
CA ALA A 174 -5.96 -10.54 -8.26
C ALA A 174 -6.52 -11.93 -8.55
N VAL A 175 -5.96 -12.60 -9.56
CA VAL A 175 -6.21 -14.03 -9.78
C VAL A 175 -5.76 -14.78 -8.53
N LYS A 176 -6.62 -15.67 -8.02
CA LYS A 176 -6.36 -16.40 -6.78
C LYS A 176 -5.05 -17.20 -6.87
N GLY A 177 -4.17 -17.00 -5.88
CA GLY A 177 -2.87 -17.65 -5.80
C GLY A 177 -1.72 -16.88 -6.46
N THR A 178 -1.97 -15.76 -7.15
CA THR A 178 -0.90 -14.89 -7.69
C THR A 178 -0.34 -13.90 -6.67
N LEU A 179 -1.10 -13.63 -5.61
CA LEU A 179 -0.68 -12.90 -4.42
C LEU A 179 -0.78 -13.83 -3.22
N SER A 180 0.26 -13.86 -2.39
CA SER A 180 0.26 -14.55 -1.10
C SER A 180 -0.53 -13.75 -0.06
N ALA A 181 -0.82 -14.36 1.09
CA ALA A 181 -1.40 -13.62 2.22
C ALA A 181 -0.49 -12.47 2.66
N GLY A 182 0.83 -12.71 2.74
CA GLY A 182 1.80 -11.66 3.06
C GLY A 182 1.86 -10.52 2.03
N ASP A 183 1.60 -10.80 0.74
CA ASP A 183 1.47 -9.74 -0.26
C ASP A 183 0.23 -8.87 0.01
N LEU A 184 -0.90 -9.50 0.36
CA LEU A 184 -2.13 -8.78 0.68
C LEU A 184 -1.98 -7.94 1.96
N ASP A 185 -1.27 -8.45 2.96
CA ASP A 185 -0.95 -7.72 4.18
C ASP A 185 -0.01 -6.53 3.87
N ALA A 186 1.02 -6.73 3.03
CA ALA A 186 1.92 -5.65 2.60
C ALA A 186 1.18 -4.53 1.85
N PHE A 187 0.15 -4.83 1.06
CA PHE A 187 -0.72 -3.80 0.48
C PHE A 187 -1.44 -3.00 1.57
N VAL A 188 -2.01 -3.66 2.58
CA VAL A 188 -2.73 -2.98 3.68
C VAL A 188 -1.76 -2.11 4.49
N ASP A 189 -0.58 -2.64 4.82
CA ASP A 189 0.47 -1.95 5.59
C ASP A 189 1.06 -0.74 4.83
N SER A 190 0.95 -0.74 3.50
CA SER A 190 1.40 0.37 2.64
C SER A 190 0.39 1.51 2.53
N ILE A 191 -0.81 1.38 3.12
CA ILE A 191 -1.84 2.43 3.08
C ILE A 191 -1.50 3.50 4.12
N SER A 192 -1.47 4.76 3.68
CA SER A 192 -1.33 5.93 4.55
C SER A 192 -2.44 6.93 4.30
N VAL A 193 -3.09 7.38 5.37
CA VAL A 193 -4.19 8.35 5.33
C VAL A 193 -3.65 9.75 5.60
N LYS A 194 -4.24 10.75 4.94
CA LYS A 194 -3.83 12.18 5.00
C LYS A 194 -4.81 13.02 5.80
#